data_1e42dc5235e2476616650dc05f2f0ddd
#
_entry.id   1e42dc5235e2476616650dc05f2f0ddd
#
_cell.length_a   1.000
_cell.length_b   1.000
_cell.length_c   1.000
_cell.angle_alpha   90.00
_cell.angle_beta   90.00
_cell.angle_gamma   90.00
#
_symmetry.space_group_name_H-M   'P 1'
#
loop_
_entity.id
_entity.type
_entity.pdbx_description
1 polymer ?
#
loop_
_entity_poly.entity_id
_entity_poly.type
_entity_poly.pdbx_seq_one_letter_code
_entity_poly.pdbx_strand_id
1 'polypeptide(L)'
;MDYKEIGQKILEAVGGKKNVHNLTHCATRLRFTLADDSKADDEAVKAIDGVVSLAKSGGQYQVVVGSDVPNVYRALEGLLDLDEVSKESSEKQDRTPLQSFLALISGIFTPILPVITAAGMIKAVLSLLVVFKVVAVDDVNYQVLNFIGDAGFYFLPVFLGASAARQFKTNAQLGMLIGAILLHPTFTQIVTTAKESGHGVSFFSIPLTLTSYSSTVIPVILAVWFMSYVERFAIKISPKAVKFFLVPMITTLITAIVTL
;
A
#
# COMPACT_ATOMS: atom_id res chain seq x y z
N MET A 1 -17.30 -17.00 -14.42
CA MET A 1 -18.22 -16.45 -13.39
C MET A 1 -18.62 -15.05 -13.81
N ASP A 2 -19.91 -14.75 -13.77
CA ASP A 2 -20.38 -13.37 -13.99
C ASP A 2 -20.37 -12.61 -12.66
N TYR A 3 -19.32 -11.83 -12.43
CA TYR A 3 -19.13 -11.07 -11.19
C TYR A 3 -20.20 -10.00 -10.98
N LYS A 4 -20.86 -9.55 -12.06
CA LYS A 4 -21.95 -8.58 -11.99
C LYS A 4 -23.21 -9.22 -11.44
N GLU A 5 -23.52 -10.43 -11.87
CA GLU A 5 -24.62 -11.23 -11.36
C GLU A 5 -24.41 -11.58 -9.87
N ILE A 6 -23.19 -12.01 -9.51
CA ILE A 6 -22.83 -12.30 -8.11
C ILE A 6 -22.99 -11.05 -7.25
N GLY A 7 -22.46 -9.90 -7.70
CA GLY A 7 -22.60 -8.63 -6.99
C GLY A 7 -24.05 -8.22 -6.78
N GLN A 8 -24.89 -8.39 -7.81
CA GLN A 8 -26.31 -8.08 -7.72
C GLN A 8 -27.05 -8.98 -6.73
N LYS A 9 -26.80 -10.29 -6.77
CA LYS A 9 -27.38 -11.25 -5.81
C LYS A 9 -26.96 -10.95 -4.37
N ILE A 10 -25.68 -10.62 -4.16
CA ILE A 10 -25.20 -10.22 -2.82
C ILE A 10 -25.91 -8.94 -2.36
N LEU A 11 -26.03 -7.96 -3.24
CA LEU A 11 -26.66 -6.67 -2.91
C LEU A 11 -28.15 -6.86 -2.54
N GLU A 12 -28.87 -7.69 -3.26
CA GLU A 12 -30.27 -8.03 -2.98
C GLU A 12 -30.37 -8.76 -1.63
N ALA A 13 -29.53 -9.76 -1.40
CA ALA A 13 -29.56 -10.56 -0.19
C ALA A 13 -29.14 -9.81 1.08
N VAL A 14 -28.33 -8.74 1.00
CA VAL A 14 -28.01 -7.86 2.14
C VAL A 14 -29.07 -6.78 2.38
N GLY A 15 -30.20 -6.80 1.69
CA GLY A 15 -31.32 -5.87 1.88
C GLY A 15 -31.34 -4.69 0.89
N GLY A 16 -30.58 -4.77 -0.22
CA GLY A 16 -30.57 -3.78 -1.30
C GLY A 16 -29.72 -2.54 -1.00
N LYS A 17 -29.64 -1.65 -2.01
CA LYS A 17 -28.82 -0.42 -1.95
C LYS A 17 -29.07 0.44 -0.71
N LYS A 18 -30.33 0.60 -0.32
CA LYS A 18 -30.73 1.43 0.82
C LYS A 18 -30.28 0.90 2.17
N ASN A 19 -29.94 -0.39 2.24
CA ASN A 19 -29.44 -1.01 3.47
C ASN A 19 -27.94 -0.98 3.58
N VAL A 20 -27.20 -0.62 2.52
CA VAL A 20 -25.72 -0.56 2.52
C VAL A 20 -25.27 0.86 2.76
N HIS A 21 -24.77 1.13 3.97
CA HIS A 21 -24.15 2.42 4.30
C HIS A 21 -22.72 2.53 3.79
N ASN A 22 -21.95 1.44 3.85
CA ASN A 22 -20.58 1.43 3.39
C ASN A 22 -20.19 0.04 2.90
N LEU A 23 -19.32 -0.01 1.90
CA LEU A 23 -18.73 -1.21 1.37
C LEU A 23 -17.21 -1.05 1.28
N THR A 24 -16.51 -1.94 1.93
CA THR A 24 -15.04 -2.06 1.83
C THR A 24 -14.67 -3.51 1.58
N HIS A 25 -13.41 -3.79 1.30
CA HIS A 25 -12.96 -5.17 1.15
C HIS A 25 -11.54 -5.38 1.70
N CYS A 26 -11.20 -6.63 2.02
CA CYS A 26 -9.83 -7.08 2.20
C CYS A 26 -9.48 -8.09 1.09
N ALA A 27 -8.38 -8.83 1.25
CA ALA A 27 -7.91 -9.79 0.23
C ALA A 27 -8.94 -10.89 -0.13
N THR A 28 -9.79 -11.27 0.83
CA THR A 28 -10.70 -12.42 0.69
C THR A 28 -12.17 -12.14 1.07
N ARG A 29 -12.49 -10.92 1.56
CA ARG A 29 -13.83 -10.61 2.11
C ARG A 29 -14.33 -9.26 1.65
N LEU A 30 -15.60 -9.20 1.28
CA LEU A 30 -16.38 -7.97 1.23
C LEU A 30 -16.85 -7.62 2.64
N ARG A 31 -16.83 -6.35 3.00
CA ARG A 31 -17.24 -5.85 4.32
C ARG A 31 -18.29 -4.78 4.14
N PHE A 32 -19.50 -5.11 4.50
CA PHE A 32 -20.63 -4.20 4.47
C PHE A 32 -20.85 -3.61 5.87
N THR A 33 -21.14 -2.31 5.92
CA THR A 33 -21.80 -1.69 7.05
C THR A 33 -23.26 -1.52 6.66
N LEU A 34 -24.13 -2.27 7.29
CA LEU A 34 -25.56 -2.25 7.00
C LEU A 34 -26.28 -1.23 7.91
N ALA A 35 -27.36 -0.64 7.39
CA ALA A 35 -28.26 0.21 8.18
C ALA A 35 -29.06 -0.63 9.18
N ASP A 36 -29.43 -1.82 8.77
CA ASP A 36 -30.26 -2.74 9.54
C ASP A 36 -29.86 -4.19 9.18
N ASP A 37 -29.13 -4.84 10.07
CA ASP A 37 -28.66 -6.22 9.89
C ASP A 37 -29.80 -7.24 9.77
N SER A 38 -31.00 -6.93 10.29
CA SER A 38 -32.18 -7.80 10.25
C SER A 38 -32.77 -7.94 8.82
N LYS A 39 -32.43 -7.02 7.91
CA LYS A 39 -32.86 -7.07 6.51
C LYS A 39 -31.99 -7.95 5.63
N ALA A 40 -30.84 -8.39 6.15
CA ALA A 40 -29.97 -9.28 5.41
C ALA A 40 -30.39 -10.75 5.61
N ASP A 41 -30.53 -11.46 4.50
CA ASP A 41 -30.85 -12.89 4.48
C ASP A 41 -29.54 -13.70 4.42
N ASP A 42 -29.12 -14.19 5.59
CA ASP A 42 -27.86 -14.94 5.76
C ASP A 42 -27.83 -16.24 4.93
N GLU A 43 -28.96 -16.90 4.78
CA GLU A 43 -29.07 -18.16 4.04
C GLU A 43 -29.02 -17.88 2.52
N ALA A 44 -29.70 -16.83 2.06
CA ALA A 44 -29.60 -16.38 0.69
C ALA A 44 -28.18 -15.99 0.31
N VAL A 45 -27.45 -15.26 1.18
CA VAL A 45 -26.03 -14.89 0.95
C VAL A 45 -25.15 -16.13 0.83
N LYS A 46 -25.31 -17.11 1.73
CA LYS A 46 -24.51 -18.36 1.70
C LYS A 46 -24.80 -19.23 0.49
N ALA A 47 -26.03 -19.16 -0.07
CA ALA A 47 -26.43 -19.93 -1.23
C ALA A 47 -25.92 -19.36 -2.55
N ILE A 48 -25.32 -18.16 -2.57
CA ILE A 48 -24.79 -17.54 -3.80
C ILE A 48 -23.53 -18.29 -4.24
N ASP A 49 -23.51 -18.76 -5.48
CA ASP A 49 -22.33 -19.39 -6.06
C ASP A 49 -21.17 -18.39 -6.12
N GLY A 50 -20.02 -18.76 -5.55
CA GLY A 50 -18.86 -17.88 -5.36
C GLY A 50 -18.75 -17.27 -3.96
N VAL A 51 -19.74 -17.43 -3.08
CA VAL A 51 -19.62 -17.10 -1.64
C VAL A 51 -19.14 -18.34 -0.87
N VAL A 52 -18.02 -18.20 -0.18
CA VAL A 52 -17.41 -19.29 0.59
C VAL A 52 -17.98 -19.38 2.00
N SER A 53 -18.22 -18.25 2.65
CA SER A 53 -18.80 -18.19 3.98
C SER A 53 -19.24 -16.76 4.33
N LEU A 54 -19.95 -16.64 5.46
CA LEU A 54 -20.44 -15.40 6.05
C LEU A 54 -19.91 -15.25 7.47
N ALA A 55 -19.51 -14.05 7.86
CA ALA A 55 -19.14 -13.73 9.23
C ALA A 55 -19.71 -12.36 9.63
N LYS A 56 -20.14 -12.24 10.89
CA LYS A 56 -20.58 -10.98 11.50
C LYS A 56 -19.61 -10.65 12.64
N SER A 57 -18.85 -9.57 12.50
CA SER A 57 -17.85 -9.19 13.49
C SER A 57 -17.61 -7.68 13.47
N GLY A 58 -17.52 -7.09 14.66
CA GLY A 58 -17.19 -5.66 14.82
C GLY A 58 -18.20 -4.71 14.17
N GLY A 59 -19.50 -5.06 14.17
CA GLY A 59 -20.53 -4.25 13.51
C GLY A 59 -20.48 -4.29 11.97
N GLN A 60 -19.76 -5.26 11.42
CA GLN A 60 -19.65 -5.45 9.97
C GLN A 60 -20.22 -6.79 9.54
N TYR A 61 -20.97 -6.75 8.44
CA TYR A 61 -21.46 -7.93 7.74
C TYR A 61 -20.43 -8.33 6.68
N GLN A 62 -19.75 -9.45 6.86
CA GLN A 62 -18.61 -9.87 6.07
C GLN A 62 -18.93 -11.07 5.20
N VAL A 63 -18.88 -10.90 3.88
CA VAL A 63 -19.09 -11.96 2.89
C VAL A 63 -17.74 -12.43 2.36
N VAL A 64 -17.39 -13.68 2.61
CA VAL A 64 -16.13 -14.28 2.16
C VAL A 64 -16.29 -14.81 0.74
N VAL A 65 -15.59 -14.22 -0.21
CA VAL A 65 -15.64 -14.57 -1.65
C VAL A 65 -14.32 -15.20 -2.12
N GLY A 66 -13.26 -15.14 -1.28
CA GLY A 66 -11.94 -15.63 -1.64
C GLY A 66 -11.16 -14.68 -2.55
N SER A 67 -10.37 -15.22 -3.48
CA SER A 67 -9.49 -14.43 -4.37
C SER A 67 -10.25 -13.50 -5.34
N ASP A 68 -11.53 -13.75 -5.58
CA ASP A 68 -12.36 -13.00 -6.54
C ASP A 68 -12.95 -11.69 -5.97
N VAL A 69 -12.68 -11.39 -4.70
CA VAL A 69 -13.14 -10.16 -4.03
C VAL A 69 -12.94 -8.89 -4.85
N PRO A 70 -11.77 -8.61 -5.49
CA PRO A 70 -11.58 -7.37 -6.23
C PRO A 70 -12.54 -7.22 -7.43
N ASN A 71 -12.91 -8.33 -8.04
CA ASN A 71 -13.80 -8.34 -9.20
C ASN A 71 -15.28 -8.13 -8.77
N VAL A 72 -15.69 -8.82 -7.71
CA VAL A 72 -17.05 -8.67 -7.14
C VAL A 72 -17.22 -7.28 -6.52
N TYR A 73 -16.18 -6.74 -5.86
CA TYR A 73 -16.20 -5.41 -5.30
C TYR A 73 -16.43 -4.33 -6.38
N ARG A 74 -15.66 -4.38 -7.50
CA ARG A 74 -15.87 -3.46 -8.62
C ARG A 74 -17.29 -3.56 -9.21
N ALA A 75 -17.83 -4.75 -9.29
CA ALA A 75 -19.21 -4.95 -9.76
C ALA A 75 -20.21 -4.28 -8.81
N LEU A 76 -20.00 -4.42 -7.50
CA LEU A 76 -20.81 -3.77 -6.46
C LEU A 76 -20.66 -2.25 -6.45
N GLU A 77 -19.44 -1.72 -6.64
CA GLU A 77 -19.21 -0.26 -6.79
C GLU A 77 -20.06 0.32 -7.92
N GLY A 78 -20.07 -0.34 -9.08
CA GLY A 78 -20.87 0.09 -10.21
C GLY A 78 -22.39 -0.03 -10.00
N LEU A 79 -22.84 -0.84 -9.05
CA LEU A 79 -24.25 -1.00 -8.70
C LEU A 79 -24.68 -0.02 -7.60
N LEU A 80 -23.80 0.37 -6.70
CA LEU A 80 -24.10 1.16 -5.50
C LEU A 80 -24.01 2.67 -5.72
N ASP A 81 -23.46 3.17 -6.87
CA ASP A 81 -23.19 4.60 -7.11
C ASP A 81 -22.50 5.24 -5.90
N LEU A 82 -21.37 4.64 -5.47
CA LEU A 82 -20.68 4.97 -4.22
C LEU A 82 -20.17 6.42 -4.12
N ASP A 83 -20.23 7.21 -5.19
CA ASP A 83 -19.92 8.64 -5.16
C ASP A 83 -20.90 9.46 -4.28
N GLU A 84 -22.11 8.99 -4.06
CA GLU A 84 -23.07 9.61 -3.16
C GLU A 84 -23.00 9.03 -1.73
N VAL A 85 -22.74 7.74 -1.58
CA VAL A 85 -22.70 7.04 -0.28
C VAL A 85 -21.44 7.40 0.53
N SER A 86 -20.34 7.69 -0.15
CA SER A 86 -19.05 8.04 0.50
C SER A 86 -19.03 9.42 1.16
N LYS A 87 -20.01 10.28 0.90
CA LYS A 87 -20.09 11.62 1.48
C LYS A 87 -20.78 11.67 2.85
N GLU A 88 -21.62 10.72 3.18
CA GLU A 88 -22.36 10.71 4.44
C GLU A 88 -21.76 9.84 5.56
N SER A 89 -20.89 8.90 5.25
CA SER A 89 -20.34 7.98 6.25
C SER A 89 -18.95 8.35 6.79
N SER A 90 -18.63 9.65 6.84
CA SER A 90 -17.56 10.17 7.71
C SER A 90 -18.04 10.26 9.16
N GLU A 91 -18.78 9.28 9.65
CA GLU A 91 -18.91 9.14 11.09
C GLU A 91 -17.53 8.89 11.67
N LYS A 92 -17.04 9.87 12.41
CA LYS A 92 -15.89 9.76 13.29
C LYS A 92 -16.14 8.60 14.25
N GLN A 93 -15.78 7.38 13.82
CA GLN A 93 -15.54 6.36 14.83
C GLN A 93 -14.52 6.97 15.79
N ASP A 94 -14.85 7.07 17.06
CA ASP A 94 -13.92 7.43 18.14
C ASP A 94 -12.84 6.33 18.24
N ARG A 95 -11.93 6.36 17.26
CA ARG A 95 -10.77 5.47 17.25
C ARG A 95 -9.81 6.00 18.30
N THR A 96 -9.40 5.14 19.20
CA THR A 96 -8.28 5.49 20.08
C THR A 96 -7.05 5.85 19.24
N PRO A 97 -6.14 6.72 19.74
CA PRO A 97 -4.93 7.08 19.00
C PRO A 97 -4.13 5.85 18.52
N LEU A 98 -4.10 4.79 19.31
CA LEU A 98 -3.46 3.52 18.96
C LEU A 98 -4.16 2.83 17.77
N GLN A 99 -5.48 2.77 17.76
CA GLN A 99 -6.24 2.19 16.64
C GLN A 99 -6.04 2.98 15.35
N SER A 100 -5.95 4.31 15.44
CA SER A 100 -5.68 5.18 14.30
C SER A 100 -4.27 4.94 13.74
N PHE A 101 -3.27 4.77 14.61
CA PHE A 101 -1.90 4.43 14.23
C PHE A 101 -1.83 3.05 13.56
N LEU A 102 -2.46 2.03 14.14
CA LEU A 102 -2.51 0.69 13.55
C LEU A 102 -3.23 0.68 12.19
N ALA A 103 -4.31 1.44 12.05
CA ALA A 103 -5.01 1.59 10.77
C ALA A 103 -4.13 2.27 9.71
N LEU A 104 -3.36 3.30 10.09
CA LEU A 104 -2.39 3.95 9.21
C LEU A 104 -1.32 2.97 8.72
N ILE A 105 -0.69 2.25 9.64
CA ILE A 105 0.34 1.25 9.30
C ILE A 105 -0.24 0.16 8.41
N SER A 106 -1.40 -0.40 8.77
CA SER A 106 -2.10 -1.40 7.95
C SER A 106 -2.39 -0.86 6.54
N GLY A 107 -2.88 0.38 6.43
CA GLY A 107 -3.16 1.02 5.14
C GLY A 107 -1.93 1.24 4.27
N ILE A 108 -0.75 1.44 4.87
CA ILE A 108 0.52 1.55 4.15
C ILE A 108 1.00 0.17 3.67
N PHE A 109 0.89 -0.88 4.49
CA PHE A 109 1.45 -2.19 4.17
C PHE A 109 0.54 -3.06 3.28
N THR A 110 -0.77 -2.99 3.44
CA THR A 110 -1.71 -3.85 2.71
C THR A 110 -1.51 -3.86 1.19
N PRO A 111 -1.31 -2.71 0.49
CA PRO A 111 -1.10 -2.71 -0.95
C PRO A 111 0.23 -3.35 -1.39
N ILE A 112 1.19 -3.52 -0.49
CA ILE A 112 2.53 -4.03 -0.77
C ILE A 112 2.62 -5.54 -0.52
N LEU A 113 1.69 -6.10 0.27
CA LEU A 113 1.69 -7.53 0.60
C LEU A 113 1.82 -8.46 -0.61
N PRO A 114 1.11 -8.24 -1.74
CA PRO A 114 1.27 -9.10 -2.92
C PRO A 114 2.71 -9.10 -3.47
N VAL A 115 3.39 -7.94 -3.45
CA VAL A 115 4.77 -7.80 -3.93
C VAL A 115 5.73 -8.59 -3.04
N ILE A 116 5.62 -8.41 -1.71
CA ILE A 116 6.45 -9.12 -0.72
C ILE A 116 6.20 -10.62 -0.79
N THR A 117 4.93 -11.03 -0.92
CA THR A 117 4.55 -12.45 -1.03
C THR A 117 5.15 -13.07 -2.27
N ALA A 118 5.03 -12.43 -3.44
CA ALA A 118 5.61 -12.92 -4.68
C ALA A 118 7.15 -13.05 -4.58
N ALA A 119 7.82 -12.02 -4.08
CA ALA A 119 9.26 -12.01 -3.85
C ALA A 119 9.70 -13.14 -2.91
N GLY A 120 9.00 -13.30 -1.77
CA GLY A 120 9.28 -14.35 -0.79
C GLY A 120 9.05 -15.76 -1.35
N MET A 121 8.01 -15.98 -2.15
CA MET A 121 7.74 -17.25 -2.78
C MET A 121 8.80 -17.62 -3.81
N ILE A 122 9.27 -16.67 -4.62
CA ILE A 122 10.39 -16.91 -5.56
C ILE A 122 11.65 -17.33 -4.80
N LYS A 123 11.99 -16.65 -3.70
CA LYS A 123 13.13 -17.01 -2.85
C LYS A 123 12.96 -18.38 -2.19
N ALA A 124 11.75 -18.71 -1.73
CA ALA A 124 11.46 -20.02 -1.15
C ALA A 124 11.65 -21.16 -2.18
N VAL A 125 11.13 -20.99 -3.41
CA VAL A 125 11.33 -21.97 -4.49
C VAL A 125 12.81 -22.08 -4.84
N LEU A 126 13.53 -20.96 -4.94
CA LEU A 126 14.97 -20.97 -5.21
C LEU A 126 15.75 -21.71 -4.13
N SER A 127 15.41 -21.52 -2.85
CA SER A 127 16.02 -22.24 -1.74
C SER A 127 15.81 -23.77 -1.85
N LEU A 128 14.60 -24.20 -2.25
CA LEU A 128 14.31 -25.61 -2.49
C LEU A 128 15.15 -26.17 -3.65
N LEU A 129 15.29 -25.43 -4.74
CA LEU A 129 16.14 -25.86 -5.88
C LEU A 129 17.60 -26.06 -5.47
N VAL A 130 18.12 -25.22 -4.58
CA VAL A 130 19.48 -25.39 -4.03
C VAL A 130 19.57 -26.61 -3.13
N VAL A 131 18.59 -26.82 -2.22
CA VAL A 131 18.55 -27.99 -1.32
C VAL A 131 18.50 -29.29 -2.10
N PHE A 132 17.72 -29.34 -3.18
CA PHE A 132 17.64 -30.51 -4.07
C PHE A 132 18.82 -30.61 -5.08
N LYS A 133 19.79 -29.69 -4.99
CA LYS A 133 20.98 -29.66 -5.88
C LYS A 133 20.61 -29.52 -7.36
N VAL A 134 19.47 -28.93 -7.70
CA VAL A 134 19.06 -28.63 -9.08
C VAL A 134 19.82 -27.43 -9.62
N VAL A 135 20.12 -26.46 -8.74
CA VAL A 135 20.87 -25.25 -9.08
C VAL A 135 21.93 -25.02 -7.99
N ALA A 136 23.15 -24.66 -8.40
CA ALA A 136 24.23 -24.29 -7.48
C ALA A 136 24.19 -22.78 -7.19
N VAL A 137 24.65 -22.35 -6.00
CA VAL A 137 24.62 -20.95 -5.56
C VAL A 137 25.51 -20.04 -6.41
N ASP A 138 26.56 -20.58 -6.98
CA ASP A 138 27.52 -19.93 -7.90
C ASP A 138 27.07 -19.92 -9.37
N ASP A 139 25.96 -20.61 -9.68
CA ASP A 139 25.37 -20.63 -11.03
C ASP A 139 24.74 -19.28 -11.38
N VAL A 140 24.91 -18.86 -12.64
CA VAL A 140 24.26 -17.66 -13.19
C VAL A 140 22.73 -17.74 -13.09
N ASN A 141 22.16 -18.94 -13.31
CA ASN A 141 20.70 -19.13 -13.16
C ASN A 141 20.23 -18.86 -11.72
N TYR A 142 21.00 -19.28 -10.71
CA TYR A 142 20.71 -18.94 -9.32
C TYR A 142 20.76 -17.43 -9.11
N GLN A 143 21.82 -16.76 -9.58
CA GLN A 143 21.99 -15.32 -9.39
C GLN A 143 20.84 -14.53 -10.02
N VAL A 144 20.41 -14.94 -11.25
CA VAL A 144 19.27 -14.31 -11.93
C VAL A 144 17.97 -14.48 -11.15
N LEU A 145 17.64 -15.71 -10.76
CA LEU A 145 16.42 -15.98 -9.98
C LEU A 145 16.47 -15.29 -8.60
N ASN A 146 17.67 -15.23 -8.00
CA ASN A 146 17.85 -14.58 -6.70
C ASN A 146 17.59 -13.08 -6.77
N PHE A 147 18.15 -12.35 -7.76
CA PHE A 147 17.88 -10.91 -7.84
C PHE A 147 16.43 -10.60 -8.24
N ILE A 148 15.77 -11.45 -9.04
CA ILE A 148 14.33 -11.32 -9.34
C ILE A 148 13.51 -11.41 -8.04
N GLY A 149 13.78 -12.43 -7.22
CA GLY A 149 13.12 -12.56 -5.91
C GLY A 149 13.52 -11.48 -4.91
N ASP A 150 14.76 -10.97 -5.00
CA ASP A 150 15.25 -9.93 -4.10
C ASP A 150 14.66 -8.54 -4.41
N ALA A 151 14.33 -8.27 -5.65
CA ALA A 151 13.88 -6.96 -6.10
C ALA A 151 12.69 -6.41 -5.28
N GLY A 152 11.74 -7.26 -4.88
CA GLY A 152 10.61 -6.87 -4.04
C GLY A 152 11.02 -6.36 -2.66
N PHE A 153 12.08 -6.91 -2.09
CA PHE A 153 12.64 -6.49 -0.80
C PHE A 153 13.59 -5.31 -0.97
N TYR A 154 14.49 -5.36 -1.95
CA TYR A 154 15.47 -4.31 -2.20
C TYR A 154 14.80 -2.97 -2.49
N PHE A 155 13.78 -2.96 -3.35
CA PHE A 155 13.00 -1.76 -3.72
C PHE A 155 11.83 -1.48 -2.79
N LEU A 156 11.76 -2.12 -1.62
CA LEU A 156 10.70 -1.91 -0.64
C LEU A 156 10.46 -0.42 -0.30
N PRO A 157 11.50 0.44 -0.13
CA PRO A 157 11.29 1.86 0.09
C PRO A 157 10.51 2.58 -1.02
N VAL A 158 10.65 2.14 -2.27
CA VAL A 158 9.91 2.72 -3.41
C VAL A 158 8.43 2.38 -3.32
N PHE A 159 8.10 1.11 -3.06
CA PHE A 159 6.71 0.67 -2.90
C PHE A 159 6.04 1.30 -1.67
N LEU A 160 6.76 1.34 -0.55
CA LEU A 160 6.31 2.00 0.68
C LEU A 160 6.11 3.49 0.47
N GLY A 161 7.00 4.15 -0.28
CA GLY A 161 6.89 5.57 -0.61
C GLY A 161 5.58 5.88 -1.33
N ALA A 162 5.20 5.07 -2.33
CA ALA A 162 3.93 5.23 -3.04
C ALA A 162 2.72 4.99 -2.13
N SER A 163 2.78 3.93 -1.31
CA SER A 163 1.67 3.55 -0.45
C SER A 163 1.47 4.54 0.70
N ALA A 164 2.55 4.97 1.34
CA ALA A 164 2.54 6.00 2.38
C ALA A 164 2.00 7.34 1.85
N ALA A 165 2.41 7.74 0.63
CA ALA A 165 1.92 8.97 0.01
C ALA A 165 0.39 8.95 -0.18
N ARG A 166 -0.19 7.82 -0.56
CA ARG A 166 -1.65 7.66 -0.64
C ARG A 166 -2.32 7.85 0.74
N GLN A 167 -1.75 7.25 1.79
CA GLN A 167 -2.27 7.38 3.15
C GLN A 167 -2.16 8.81 3.69
N PHE A 168 -1.07 9.51 3.40
CA PHE A 168 -0.87 10.91 3.80
C PHE A 168 -1.52 11.92 2.83
N LYS A 169 -2.28 11.43 1.81
CA LYS A 169 -3.00 12.24 0.82
C LYS A 169 -2.06 13.22 0.09
N THR A 170 -0.91 12.74 -0.35
CA THR A 170 0.11 13.45 -1.12
C THR A 170 0.39 12.71 -2.43
N ASN A 171 1.24 13.26 -3.31
CA ASN A 171 1.50 12.68 -4.61
C ASN A 171 2.28 11.35 -4.51
N ALA A 172 1.66 10.24 -4.96
CA ALA A 172 2.24 8.92 -4.89
C ALA A 172 3.52 8.78 -5.74
N GLN A 173 3.62 9.48 -6.87
CA GLN A 173 4.81 9.42 -7.73
C GLN A 173 6.01 10.13 -7.06
N LEU A 174 5.76 11.23 -6.35
CA LEU A 174 6.80 11.89 -5.55
C LEU A 174 7.22 11.01 -4.38
N GLY A 175 6.27 10.30 -3.74
CA GLY A 175 6.60 9.31 -2.71
C GLY A 175 7.50 8.18 -3.23
N MET A 176 7.22 7.65 -4.43
CA MET A 176 8.11 6.69 -5.09
C MET A 176 9.49 7.28 -5.37
N LEU A 177 9.54 8.53 -5.84
CA LEU A 177 10.80 9.21 -6.13
C LEU A 177 11.66 9.37 -4.87
N ILE A 178 11.07 9.73 -3.73
CA ILE A 178 11.81 9.79 -2.44
C ILE A 178 12.38 8.41 -2.08
N GLY A 179 11.58 7.35 -2.19
CA GLY A 179 12.07 5.97 -1.98
C GLY A 179 13.21 5.58 -2.93
N ALA A 180 13.15 6.00 -4.18
CA ALA A 180 14.19 5.75 -5.18
C ALA A 180 15.49 6.55 -4.91
N ILE A 181 15.36 7.79 -4.42
CA ILE A 181 16.51 8.63 -4.02
C ILE A 181 17.30 7.94 -2.92
N LEU A 182 16.64 7.36 -1.93
CA LEU A 182 17.28 6.63 -0.83
C LEU A 182 18.05 5.38 -1.28
N LEU A 183 17.67 4.81 -2.45
CA LEU A 183 18.31 3.63 -3.04
C LEU A 183 19.28 3.96 -4.17
N HIS A 184 19.50 5.25 -4.46
CA HIS A 184 20.31 5.63 -5.61
C HIS A 184 21.73 5.08 -5.51
N PRO A 185 22.27 4.42 -6.55
CA PRO A 185 23.60 3.77 -6.50
C PRO A 185 24.72 4.72 -6.06
N THR A 186 24.70 5.97 -6.53
CA THR A 186 25.68 6.97 -6.13
C THR A 186 25.63 7.26 -4.63
N PHE A 187 24.43 7.35 -4.03
CA PHE A 187 24.29 7.54 -2.59
C PHE A 187 24.83 6.32 -1.83
N THR A 188 24.48 5.11 -2.26
CA THR A 188 25.01 3.88 -1.66
C THR A 188 26.55 3.82 -1.74
N GLN A 189 27.12 4.23 -2.88
CA GLN A 189 28.57 4.30 -3.06
C GLN A 189 29.22 5.33 -2.13
N ILE A 190 28.66 6.54 -1.99
CA ILE A 190 29.12 7.57 -1.04
C ILE A 190 29.14 7.01 0.38
N VAL A 191 28.06 6.34 0.80
CA VAL A 191 27.96 5.73 2.13
C VAL A 191 29.02 4.65 2.34
N THR A 192 29.25 3.78 1.36
CA THR A 192 30.25 2.70 1.43
C THR A 192 31.65 3.27 1.54
N THR A 193 32.02 4.19 0.64
CA THR A 193 33.36 4.83 0.64
C THR A 193 33.60 5.62 1.94
N ALA A 194 32.59 6.31 2.46
CA ALA A 194 32.71 7.04 3.72
C ALA A 194 32.93 6.11 4.91
N LYS A 195 32.26 4.96 4.95
CA LYS A 195 32.47 3.94 5.99
C LYS A 195 33.86 3.33 5.93
N GLU A 196 34.37 3.06 4.74
CA GLU A 196 35.70 2.49 4.54
C GLU A 196 36.81 3.48 4.91
N SER A 197 36.63 4.77 4.59
CA SER A 197 37.60 5.82 4.89
C SER A 197 37.53 6.34 6.34
N GLY A 198 36.47 6.02 7.08
CA GLY A 198 36.25 6.54 8.44
C GLY A 198 35.95 8.04 8.51
N HIS A 199 35.69 8.69 7.37
CA HIS A 199 35.42 10.13 7.29
C HIS A 199 33.89 10.36 7.12
N GLY A 200 33.36 11.31 7.91
CA GLY A 200 32.01 11.80 7.73
C GLY A 200 31.84 12.54 6.39
N VAL A 201 30.68 12.39 5.76
CA VAL A 201 30.31 13.13 4.54
C VAL A 201 29.28 14.17 4.90
N SER A 202 29.40 15.36 4.34
CA SER A 202 28.44 16.45 4.51
C SER A 202 28.04 17.06 3.18
N PHE A 203 26.77 17.44 3.09
CA PHE A 203 26.20 18.18 1.97
C PHE A 203 25.90 19.61 2.44
N PHE A 204 26.62 20.61 1.92
CA PHE A 204 26.55 22.01 2.37
C PHE A 204 26.63 22.17 3.90
N SER A 205 27.58 21.47 4.54
CA SER A 205 27.79 21.44 6.01
C SER A 205 26.72 20.69 6.81
N ILE A 206 25.73 20.09 6.18
CA ILE A 206 24.75 19.19 6.80
C ILE A 206 25.33 17.77 6.78
N PRO A 207 25.55 17.12 7.93
CA PRO A 207 26.09 15.76 7.93
C PRO A 207 25.10 14.77 7.33
N LEU A 208 25.56 13.93 6.39
CA LEU A 208 24.77 12.85 5.82
C LEU A 208 24.79 11.63 6.73
N THR A 209 23.64 10.98 6.83
CA THR A 209 23.53 9.74 7.59
C THR A 209 24.09 8.57 6.78
N LEU A 210 25.22 8.01 7.24
CA LEU A 210 25.93 6.92 6.56
C LEU A 210 25.23 5.57 6.78
N THR A 211 24.00 5.44 6.26
CA THR A 211 23.18 4.22 6.41
C THR A 211 22.66 3.74 5.06
N SER A 212 22.63 2.42 4.86
CA SER A 212 21.93 1.83 3.72
C SER A 212 20.44 1.80 4.00
N TYR A 213 19.66 2.29 3.06
CA TYR A 213 18.19 2.33 3.16
C TYR A 213 17.50 1.19 2.40
N SER A 214 18.26 0.29 1.74
CA SER A 214 17.67 -0.89 1.10
C SER A 214 16.93 -1.75 2.12
N SER A 215 15.77 -2.27 1.72
CA SER A 215 14.91 -3.11 2.59
C SER A 215 14.46 -2.44 3.91
N THR A 216 14.59 -1.12 4.02
CA THR A 216 14.14 -0.38 5.21
C THR A 216 12.72 0.15 5.06
N VAL A 217 12.04 0.36 6.19
CA VAL A 217 10.63 0.72 6.24
C VAL A 217 10.42 2.09 6.85
N ILE A 218 10.93 2.30 8.06
CA ILE A 218 10.62 3.49 8.87
C ILE A 218 11.12 4.78 8.22
N PRO A 219 12.36 4.87 7.69
CA PRO A 219 12.87 6.11 7.11
C PRO A 219 12.01 6.66 5.98
N VAL A 220 11.58 5.80 5.05
CA VAL A 220 10.76 6.24 3.91
C VAL A 220 9.35 6.67 4.35
N ILE A 221 8.75 6.02 5.33
CA ILE A 221 7.42 6.41 5.84
C ILE A 221 7.50 7.80 6.48
N LEU A 222 8.53 8.05 7.29
CA LEU A 222 8.77 9.36 7.90
C LEU A 222 9.10 10.43 6.84
N ALA A 223 9.92 10.10 5.85
CA ALA A 223 10.22 10.98 4.74
C ALA A 223 8.95 11.42 3.98
N VAL A 224 8.07 10.48 3.65
CA VAL A 224 6.82 10.77 2.94
C VAL A 224 5.81 11.49 3.82
N TRP A 225 5.77 11.19 5.10
CA TRP A 225 4.99 11.98 6.06
C TRP A 225 5.45 13.44 6.05
N PHE A 226 6.74 13.71 6.18
CA PHE A 226 7.32 15.04 6.07
C PHE A 226 7.04 15.67 4.69
N MET A 227 7.23 14.92 3.60
CA MET A 227 6.92 15.34 2.24
C MET A 227 5.50 15.89 2.12
N SER A 228 4.52 15.30 2.79
CA SER A 228 3.14 15.75 2.74
C SER A 228 2.93 17.19 3.24
N TYR A 229 3.73 17.63 4.20
CA TYR A 229 3.72 19.02 4.68
C TYR A 229 4.43 19.95 3.71
N VAL A 230 5.59 19.52 3.20
CA VAL A 230 6.37 20.30 2.22
C VAL A 230 5.57 20.52 0.94
N GLU A 231 4.87 19.49 0.43
CA GLU A 231 4.02 19.60 -0.76
C GLU A 231 2.90 20.63 -0.55
N ARG A 232 2.20 20.56 0.59
CA ARG A 232 1.14 21.53 0.92
C ARG A 232 1.66 22.96 1.02
N PHE A 233 2.86 23.12 1.58
CA PHE A 233 3.54 24.42 1.64
C PHE A 233 3.92 24.89 0.23
N ALA A 234 4.56 24.05 -0.58
CA ALA A 234 4.95 24.36 -1.95
C ALA A 234 3.72 24.76 -2.82
N ILE A 235 2.59 24.08 -2.64
CA ILE A 235 1.33 24.41 -3.32
C ILE A 235 0.85 25.84 -2.98
N LYS A 236 1.03 26.29 -1.73
CA LYS A 236 0.57 27.62 -1.29
C LYS A 236 1.44 28.75 -1.85
N ILE A 237 2.76 28.55 -1.94
CA ILE A 237 3.70 29.60 -2.36
C ILE A 237 3.90 29.67 -3.87
N SER A 238 3.56 28.60 -4.61
CA SER A 238 3.83 28.52 -6.05
C SER A 238 2.82 29.31 -6.88
N PRO A 239 3.27 30.23 -7.74
CA PRO A 239 2.42 30.95 -8.69
C PRO A 239 1.72 29.98 -9.65
N LYS A 240 0.47 30.29 -10.06
CA LYS A 240 -0.34 29.41 -10.91
C LYS A 240 0.34 29.00 -12.20
N ALA A 241 1.08 29.92 -12.85
CA ALA A 241 1.74 29.69 -14.14
C ALA A 241 2.84 28.63 -14.09
N VAL A 242 3.57 28.49 -12.98
CA VAL A 242 4.73 27.59 -12.85
C VAL A 242 4.52 26.47 -11.82
N LYS A 243 3.33 26.38 -11.26
CA LYS A 243 2.97 25.45 -10.21
C LYS A 243 3.29 23.99 -10.57
N PHE A 244 3.07 23.62 -11.84
CA PHE A 244 3.29 22.26 -12.34
C PHE A 244 4.75 21.80 -12.18
N PHE A 245 5.72 22.72 -12.35
CA PHE A 245 7.15 22.41 -12.22
C PHE A 245 7.68 22.71 -10.80
N LEU A 246 7.23 23.81 -10.23
CA LEU A 246 7.80 24.33 -8.98
C LEU A 246 7.43 23.47 -7.78
N VAL A 247 6.18 22.99 -7.71
CA VAL A 247 5.71 22.15 -6.59
C VAL A 247 6.49 20.83 -6.51
N PRO A 248 6.58 20.00 -7.56
CA PRO A 248 7.37 18.76 -7.48
C PRO A 248 8.84 19.02 -7.19
N MET A 249 9.45 20.06 -7.78
CA MET A 249 10.85 20.40 -7.57
C MET A 249 11.13 20.75 -6.10
N ILE A 250 10.39 21.70 -5.53
CA ILE A 250 10.56 22.12 -4.14
C ILE A 250 10.30 20.95 -3.19
N THR A 251 9.22 20.21 -3.42
CA THR A 251 8.83 19.06 -2.58
C THR A 251 9.93 18.01 -2.56
N THR A 252 10.45 17.62 -3.73
CA THR A 252 11.50 16.61 -3.83
C THR A 252 12.80 17.08 -3.20
N LEU A 253 13.27 18.30 -3.51
CA LEU A 253 14.55 18.80 -3.01
C LEU A 253 14.55 18.94 -1.48
N ILE A 254 13.55 19.60 -0.90
CA ILE A 254 13.50 19.80 0.55
C ILE A 254 13.36 18.46 1.26
N THR A 255 12.48 17.57 0.77
CA THR A 255 12.30 16.25 1.39
C THR A 255 13.57 15.42 1.31
N ALA A 256 14.22 15.35 0.15
CA ALA A 256 15.45 14.58 -0.01
C ALA A 256 16.57 15.09 0.91
N ILE A 257 16.80 16.40 0.98
CA ILE A 257 17.85 16.99 1.82
C ILE A 257 17.63 16.68 3.32
N VAL A 258 16.37 16.71 3.76
CA VAL A 258 16.05 16.42 5.18
C VAL A 258 16.10 14.92 5.50
N THR A 259 15.93 14.05 4.49
CA THR A 259 15.85 12.59 4.69
C THR A 259 17.23 11.92 4.61
N LEU A 260 18.16 12.47 3.84
CA LEU A 260 19.54 11.98 3.69
C LEU A 260 20.42 12.42 4.84
#